data_aafaf66f0623dae33878c0670c42587a
#
_entry.id   aafaf66f0623dae33878c0670c42587a
#
_cell.length_a   1.000
_cell.length_b   1.000
_cell.length_c   1.000
_cell.angle_alpha   90.00
_cell.angle_beta   90.00
_cell.angle_gamma   90.00
#
_symmetry.space_group_name_H-M   'P 1'
#
loop_
_entity.id
_entity.type
_entity.pdbx_description
1 polymer ?
#
loop_
_entity_poly.entity_id
_entity_poly.type
_entity_poly.pdbx_seq_one_letter_code
_entity_poly.pdbx_strand_id
1 'polypeptide(L)'
;MKKLLSLLVVLFAALMLVACGNKTYEIAVVTDVGQLNDGGFNQGTYEGAVAYAKEHKISYKYYQPANGADATDNDRIAAMRQAIENGAKVIVTPGFLQAEAISTVAKESPEVKFIFIDGWQLGFDNVTAVSYKEEESGYLAGYAAVMDGYTKLGGTFGGGGSNAACNRFAYGYVQGIAAAAKAKGITPEVKISFQYGASFSSSPELQTQIAGWYAAGTEVVFSCGGSMLQSVKAAAAETANGKIIGVDVDQSAESDRIITSAVKGLAASVQKILGELYDGKWDTKLADQCSNLGAADDATGLPTATWRLQNFTKADYEALFAKVKAGQVAIDSQTAADMNAASVWADIQAALGNVTIKFE
;
A
#
# COMPACT_ATOMS: atom_id res chain seq x y z
N MET A 1 46.61 -50.97 5.73
CA MET A 1 46.03 -50.25 4.62
C MET A 1 44.49 -50.24 4.63
N LYS A 2 43.78 -51.37 4.76
CA LYS A 2 42.29 -51.41 4.77
C LYS A 2 41.64 -50.60 5.91
N LYS A 3 42.24 -50.57 7.12
CA LYS A 3 41.69 -49.79 8.26
C LYS A 3 41.90 -48.27 8.12
N LEU A 4 42.97 -47.83 7.41
CA LEU A 4 43.22 -46.41 7.16
C LEU A 4 42.25 -45.88 6.06
N LEU A 5 41.93 -46.73 5.07
CA LEU A 5 40.98 -46.38 4.02
C LEU A 5 39.54 -46.24 4.55
N SER A 6 39.15 -47.10 5.51
CA SER A 6 37.83 -47.01 6.16
C SER A 6 37.70 -45.75 7.01
N LEU A 7 38.77 -45.29 7.67
CA LEU A 7 38.76 -44.06 8.48
C LEU A 7 38.65 -42.81 7.59
N LEU A 8 39.31 -42.80 6.42
CA LEU A 8 39.21 -41.70 5.45
C LEU A 8 37.82 -41.61 4.83
N VAL A 9 37.15 -42.72 4.54
CA VAL A 9 35.79 -42.76 3.98
C VAL A 9 34.75 -42.24 5.00
N VAL A 10 34.90 -42.59 6.28
CA VAL A 10 34.02 -42.09 7.36
C VAL A 10 34.24 -40.59 7.61
N LEU A 11 35.49 -40.12 7.54
CA LEU A 11 35.78 -38.67 7.68
C LEU A 11 35.25 -37.87 6.48
N PHE A 12 35.32 -38.42 5.26
CA PHE A 12 34.77 -37.77 4.05
C PHE A 12 33.22 -37.79 4.04
N ALA A 13 32.58 -38.85 4.55
CA ALA A 13 31.15 -38.93 4.74
C ALA A 13 30.66 -37.97 5.82
N ALA A 14 31.40 -37.78 6.90
CA ALA A 14 31.11 -36.80 7.95
C ALA A 14 31.27 -35.35 7.46
N LEU A 15 32.23 -35.07 6.57
CA LEU A 15 32.38 -33.76 5.92
C LEU A 15 31.27 -33.46 4.88
N MET A 16 30.74 -34.49 4.25
CA MET A 16 29.60 -34.31 3.29
C MET A 16 28.27 -34.04 4.03
N LEU A 17 28.10 -34.46 5.26
CA LEU A 17 26.91 -34.19 6.08
C LEU A 17 26.84 -32.75 6.63
N VAL A 18 27.97 -32.03 6.65
CA VAL A 18 28.05 -30.63 7.07
C VAL A 18 27.76 -29.65 5.90
N ALA A 19 27.76 -30.13 4.64
CA ALA A 19 27.58 -29.29 3.47
C ALA A 19 26.09 -29.06 3.05
N CYS A 20 25.13 -29.67 3.73
CA CYS A 20 23.71 -29.33 3.61
C CYS A 20 23.33 -28.34 4.72
N GLY A 21 24.03 -27.24 4.84
CA GLY A 21 23.56 -26.10 5.62
C GLY A 21 22.27 -25.58 4.97
N ASN A 22 21.14 -25.71 5.67
CA ASN A 22 19.91 -25.07 5.25
C ASN A 22 20.21 -23.59 4.98
N LYS A 23 19.88 -23.14 3.77
CA LYS A 23 20.04 -21.73 3.42
C LYS A 23 19.23 -20.91 4.41
N THR A 24 19.87 -20.06 5.20
CA THR A 24 19.18 -19.14 6.12
C THR A 24 18.91 -17.80 5.43
N TYR A 25 17.79 -17.21 5.75
CA TYR A 25 17.36 -15.92 5.19
C TYR A 25 17.07 -14.96 6.33
N GLU A 26 17.90 -13.93 6.45
CA GLU A 26 17.89 -13.02 7.59
C GLU A 26 16.72 -12.03 7.54
N ILE A 27 16.37 -11.52 6.35
CA ILE A 27 15.20 -10.68 6.15
C ILE A 27 14.10 -11.51 5.48
N ALA A 28 12.94 -11.60 6.12
CA ALA A 28 11.74 -12.18 5.53
C ALA A 28 10.72 -11.08 5.18
N VAL A 29 9.99 -11.26 4.08
CA VAL A 29 8.78 -10.49 3.79
C VAL A 29 7.61 -11.46 3.80
N VAL A 30 6.60 -11.20 4.62
CA VAL A 30 5.40 -12.03 4.76
C VAL A 30 4.19 -11.17 4.42
N THR A 31 3.52 -11.44 3.29
CA THR A 31 2.30 -10.71 2.88
C THR A 31 1.08 -11.19 3.66
N ASP A 32 0.01 -10.40 3.67
CA ASP A 32 -1.25 -10.72 4.37
C ASP A 32 -2.17 -11.66 3.56
N VAL A 33 -2.93 -11.11 2.62
CA VAL A 33 -3.85 -11.83 1.71
C VAL A 33 -3.49 -11.60 0.25
N GLY A 34 -2.63 -10.61 -0.03
CA GLY A 34 -2.25 -10.21 -1.39
C GLY A 34 -1.19 -11.12 -1.98
N GLN A 35 -1.13 -11.11 -3.31
CA GLN A 35 0.00 -11.69 -4.04
C GLN A 35 1.17 -10.71 -4.04
N LEU A 36 2.37 -11.25 -4.16
CA LEU A 36 3.59 -10.42 -4.22
C LEU A 36 3.57 -9.43 -5.39
N ASN A 37 3.17 -9.91 -6.57
CA ASN A 37 3.15 -9.12 -7.79
C ASN A 37 1.76 -8.47 -7.98
N ASP A 38 1.34 -7.66 -7.03
CA ASP A 38 0.07 -6.93 -7.07
C ASP A 38 0.17 -5.60 -7.84
N GLY A 39 1.37 -5.23 -8.27
CA GLY A 39 1.63 -3.93 -8.92
C GLY A 39 1.47 -2.74 -7.97
N GLY A 40 1.42 -2.94 -6.65
CA GLY A 40 1.07 -1.93 -5.66
C GLY A 40 1.71 -2.15 -4.29
N PHE A 41 0.89 -2.38 -3.29
CA PHE A 41 1.23 -2.36 -1.87
C PHE A 41 2.24 -3.44 -1.45
N ASN A 42 1.94 -4.71 -1.75
CA ASN A 42 2.83 -5.81 -1.38
C ASN A 42 4.15 -5.75 -2.16
N GLN A 43 4.07 -5.49 -3.47
CA GLN A 43 5.24 -5.38 -4.33
C GLN A 43 6.14 -4.23 -3.90
N GLY A 44 5.62 -3.03 -3.67
CA GLY A 44 6.40 -1.87 -3.24
C GLY A 44 7.09 -2.08 -1.89
N THR A 45 6.43 -2.72 -0.95
CA THR A 45 7.02 -3.11 0.35
C THR A 45 8.16 -4.12 0.17
N TYR A 46 7.92 -5.16 -0.63
CA TYR A 46 8.93 -6.17 -0.94
C TYR A 46 10.15 -5.58 -1.65
N GLU A 47 9.94 -4.73 -2.65
CA GLU A 47 11.02 -4.07 -3.40
C GLU A 47 11.92 -3.24 -2.47
N GLY A 48 11.34 -2.55 -1.48
CA GLY A 48 12.10 -1.83 -0.46
C GLY A 48 13.00 -2.75 0.37
N ALA A 49 12.46 -3.86 0.86
CA ALA A 49 13.23 -4.85 1.62
C ALA A 49 14.34 -5.50 0.78
N VAL A 50 14.04 -5.84 -0.48
CA VAL A 50 15.01 -6.46 -1.41
C VAL A 50 16.10 -5.47 -1.80
N ALA A 51 15.77 -4.21 -2.05
CA ALA A 51 16.76 -3.18 -2.38
C ALA A 51 17.78 -3.03 -1.25
N TYR A 52 17.30 -2.88 -0.02
CA TYR A 52 18.16 -2.81 1.16
C TYR A 52 19.02 -4.07 1.33
N ALA A 53 18.38 -5.25 1.25
CA ALA A 53 19.08 -6.52 1.42
C ALA A 53 20.19 -6.74 0.38
N LYS A 54 19.94 -6.38 -0.88
CA LYS A 54 20.95 -6.48 -1.96
C LYS A 54 22.11 -5.51 -1.75
N GLU A 55 21.83 -4.26 -1.40
CA GLU A 55 22.85 -3.22 -1.16
C GLU A 55 23.80 -3.65 -0.03
N HIS A 56 23.23 -4.17 1.06
CA HIS A 56 23.99 -4.60 2.25
C HIS A 56 24.40 -6.06 2.23
N LYS A 57 24.13 -6.83 1.15
CA LYS A 57 24.48 -8.24 0.97
C LYS A 57 23.89 -9.15 2.06
N ILE A 58 22.68 -8.84 2.51
CA ILE A 58 21.91 -9.60 3.49
C ILE A 58 21.03 -10.60 2.75
N SER A 59 20.90 -11.83 3.28
CA SER A 59 20.02 -12.84 2.71
C SER A 59 18.55 -12.51 2.96
N TYR A 60 17.69 -12.71 1.96
CA TYR A 60 16.27 -12.42 2.07
C TYR A 60 15.41 -13.50 1.41
N LYS A 61 14.16 -13.61 1.85
CA LYS A 61 13.15 -14.50 1.25
C LYS A 61 11.73 -13.96 1.45
N TYR A 62 10.90 -14.21 0.44
CA TYR A 62 9.46 -13.97 0.49
C TYR A 62 8.72 -15.21 0.98
N TYR A 63 7.68 -15.00 1.77
CA TYR A 63 6.76 -16.01 2.26
C TYR A 63 5.32 -15.53 2.05
N GLN A 64 4.53 -16.35 1.38
CA GLN A 64 3.11 -16.13 1.19
C GLN A 64 2.34 -17.06 2.14
N PRO A 65 1.37 -16.54 2.90
CA PRO A 65 0.46 -17.39 3.68
C PRO A 65 -0.28 -18.38 2.77
N ALA A 66 -0.61 -19.54 3.29
CA ALA A 66 -1.49 -20.47 2.62
C ALA A 66 -2.86 -19.82 2.36
N ASN A 67 -3.61 -20.35 1.40
CA ASN A 67 -4.93 -19.89 1.01
C ASN A 67 -5.00 -18.49 0.33
N GLY A 68 -3.89 -17.79 0.15
CA GLY A 68 -3.82 -16.55 -0.63
C GLY A 68 -4.81 -15.49 -0.16
N ALA A 69 -5.78 -15.12 -1.00
CA ALA A 69 -6.79 -14.10 -0.66
C ALA A 69 -7.73 -14.51 0.50
N ASP A 70 -7.87 -15.81 0.75
CA ASP A 70 -8.68 -16.38 1.85
C ASP A 70 -7.82 -16.73 3.08
N ALA A 71 -6.57 -16.26 3.15
CA ALA A 71 -5.65 -16.54 4.24
C ALA A 71 -6.24 -16.09 5.59
N THR A 72 -6.17 -16.98 6.56
CA THR A 72 -6.56 -16.74 7.95
C THR A 72 -5.38 -16.24 8.78
N ASP A 73 -5.63 -15.78 10.02
CA ASP A 73 -4.56 -15.46 10.97
C ASP A 73 -3.62 -16.64 11.20
N ASN A 74 -4.15 -17.87 11.27
CA ASN A 74 -3.34 -19.07 11.41
C ASN A 74 -2.41 -19.30 10.22
N ASP A 75 -2.85 -19.00 9.00
CA ASP A 75 -2.00 -19.11 7.80
C ASP A 75 -0.86 -18.09 7.83
N ARG A 76 -1.14 -16.86 8.27
CA ARG A 76 -0.14 -15.79 8.46
C ARG A 76 0.85 -16.14 9.57
N ILE A 77 0.37 -16.63 10.71
CA ILE A 77 1.20 -17.13 11.83
C ILE A 77 2.12 -18.25 11.34
N ALA A 78 1.59 -19.23 10.60
CA ALA A 78 2.39 -20.34 10.06
C ALA A 78 3.49 -19.85 9.11
N ALA A 79 3.19 -18.88 8.24
CA ALA A 79 4.19 -18.28 7.34
C ALA A 79 5.30 -17.53 8.10
N MET A 80 4.97 -16.78 9.15
CA MET A 80 5.95 -16.10 10.00
C MET A 80 6.83 -17.11 10.76
N ARG A 81 6.25 -18.14 11.36
CA ARG A 81 7.02 -19.21 12.03
C ARG A 81 7.95 -19.92 11.06
N GLN A 82 7.49 -20.22 9.85
CA GLN A 82 8.33 -20.80 8.80
C GLN A 82 9.49 -19.87 8.41
N ALA A 83 9.27 -18.56 8.37
CA ALA A 83 10.33 -17.59 8.13
C ALA A 83 11.40 -17.65 9.25
N ILE A 84 10.97 -17.71 10.51
CA ILE A 84 11.86 -17.81 11.69
C ILE A 84 12.65 -19.13 11.68
N GLU A 85 12.00 -20.26 11.41
CA GLU A 85 12.65 -21.57 11.25
C GLU A 85 13.72 -21.55 10.13
N ASN A 86 13.51 -20.73 9.10
CA ASN A 86 14.48 -20.50 8.03
C ASN A 86 15.53 -19.41 8.36
N GLY A 87 15.60 -18.95 9.60
CA GLY A 87 16.63 -18.05 10.11
C GLY A 87 16.32 -16.57 10.02
N ALA A 88 15.05 -16.17 9.85
CA ALA A 88 14.67 -14.77 9.83
C ALA A 88 14.92 -14.11 11.19
N LYS A 89 15.63 -13.00 11.17
CA LYS A 89 15.83 -12.10 12.31
C LYS A 89 14.96 -10.86 12.22
N VAL A 90 14.51 -10.55 11.00
CA VAL A 90 13.62 -9.42 10.69
C VAL A 90 12.52 -9.91 9.77
N ILE A 91 11.27 -9.60 10.13
CA ILE A 91 10.10 -9.91 9.31
C ILE A 91 9.40 -8.59 8.96
N VAL A 92 9.33 -8.28 7.66
CA VAL A 92 8.59 -7.15 7.12
C VAL A 92 7.20 -7.65 6.73
N THR A 93 6.16 -7.05 7.30
CA THR A 93 4.78 -7.49 7.17
C THR A 93 3.90 -6.35 6.66
N PRO A 94 3.59 -6.32 5.35
CA PRO A 94 2.60 -5.38 4.82
C PRO A 94 1.17 -5.83 5.16
N GLY A 95 0.33 -4.87 5.52
CA GLY A 95 -1.11 -5.03 5.63
C GLY A 95 -1.66 -5.16 7.05
N PHE A 96 -2.75 -4.45 7.28
CA PHE A 96 -3.43 -4.35 8.57
C PHE A 96 -3.91 -5.70 9.13
N LEU A 97 -4.19 -6.69 8.26
CA LEU A 97 -4.58 -8.04 8.65
C LEU A 97 -3.48 -8.84 9.34
N GLN A 98 -2.24 -8.34 9.34
CA GLN A 98 -1.11 -8.99 10.01
C GLN A 98 -1.12 -8.81 11.54
N ALA A 99 -1.92 -7.90 12.08
CA ALA A 99 -1.84 -7.49 13.50
C ALA A 99 -1.94 -8.65 14.48
N GLU A 100 -2.89 -9.57 14.31
CA GLU A 100 -3.08 -10.73 15.19
C GLU A 100 -1.92 -11.73 15.06
N ALA A 101 -1.47 -11.97 13.82
CA ALA A 101 -0.34 -12.86 13.57
C ALA A 101 0.98 -12.30 14.16
N ILE A 102 1.24 -11.00 13.99
CA ILE A 102 2.40 -10.33 14.59
C ILE A 102 2.30 -10.42 16.11
N SER A 103 1.14 -10.10 16.70
CA SER A 103 0.95 -10.12 18.16
C SER A 103 1.19 -11.51 18.76
N THR A 104 0.85 -12.56 18.02
CA THR A 104 1.11 -13.95 18.44
C THR A 104 2.59 -14.30 18.33
N VAL A 105 3.20 -14.09 17.15
CA VAL A 105 4.57 -14.55 16.87
C VAL A 105 5.62 -13.67 17.56
N ALA A 106 5.36 -12.37 17.75
CA ALA A 106 6.25 -11.48 18.48
C ALA A 106 6.44 -11.89 19.95
N LYS A 107 5.38 -12.40 20.58
CA LYS A 107 5.47 -12.97 21.95
C LYS A 107 6.29 -14.25 22.00
N GLU A 108 6.16 -15.09 20.96
CA GLU A 108 6.84 -16.37 20.88
C GLU A 108 8.33 -16.22 20.58
N SER A 109 8.73 -15.15 19.86
CA SER A 109 10.05 -14.92 19.33
C SER A 109 10.51 -13.48 19.60
N PRO A 110 10.79 -13.13 20.86
CA PRO A 110 11.15 -11.76 21.27
C PRO A 110 12.48 -11.27 20.66
N GLU A 111 13.34 -12.16 20.20
CA GLU A 111 14.60 -11.85 19.51
C GLU A 111 14.39 -11.43 18.05
N VAL A 112 13.26 -11.77 17.43
CA VAL A 112 12.93 -11.42 16.05
C VAL A 112 12.28 -10.04 16.01
N LYS A 113 12.68 -9.20 15.06
CA LYS A 113 12.13 -7.85 14.87
C LYS A 113 11.05 -7.86 13.79
N PHE A 114 9.96 -7.16 14.04
CA PHE A 114 8.82 -7.05 13.11
C PHE A 114 8.66 -5.61 12.65
N ILE A 115 8.52 -5.43 11.33
CA ILE A 115 8.23 -4.14 10.70
C ILE A 115 6.82 -4.23 10.11
N PHE A 116 5.87 -3.56 10.74
CA PHE A 116 4.45 -3.62 10.42
C PHE A 116 4.05 -2.42 9.55
N ILE A 117 3.86 -2.63 8.24
CA ILE A 117 3.48 -1.60 7.27
C ILE A 117 1.95 -1.50 7.18
N ASP A 118 1.41 -0.29 7.16
CA ASP A 118 -0.01 0.06 7.38
C ASP A 118 -0.49 -0.45 8.74
N GLY A 119 0.41 -0.36 9.72
CA GLY A 119 0.21 -0.85 11.06
C GLY A 119 -0.05 0.25 12.09
N TRP A 120 -0.16 -0.20 13.33
CA TRP A 120 -0.27 0.63 14.53
C TRP A 120 0.54 0.02 15.66
N GLN A 121 0.70 0.76 16.74
CA GLN A 121 1.41 0.29 17.93
C GLN A 121 0.71 -0.92 18.54
N LEU A 122 1.43 -2.04 18.70
CA LEU A 122 0.90 -3.30 19.22
C LEU A 122 1.29 -3.59 20.68
N GLY A 123 2.17 -2.78 21.28
CA GLY A 123 2.63 -2.95 22.65
C GLY A 123 3.74 -4.01 22.82
N PHE A 124 4.58 -4.20 21.80
CA PHE A 124 5.71 -5.14 21.83
C PHE A 124 7.02 -4.45 21.47
N ASP A 125 8.04 -4.55 22.34
CA ASP A 125 9.36 -3.96 22.12
C ASP A 125 10.09 -4.50 20.88
N ASN A 126 9.67 -5.62 20.32
CA ASN A 126 10.22 -6.19 19.11
C ASN A 126 9.38 -5.90 17.85
N VAL A 127 8.39 -5.00 17.93
CA VAL A 127 7.57 -4.56 16.81
C VAL A 127 7.73 -3.05 16.60
N THR A 128 7.89 -2.64 15.35
CA THR A 128 7.73 -1.24 14.94
C THR A 128 6.69 -1.15 13.84
N ALA A 129 5.87 -0.11 13.85
CA ALA A 129 4.82 0.10 12.87
C ALA A 129 5.03 1.37 12.03
N VAL A 130 4.48 1.37 10.84
CA VAL A 130 4.39 2.55 9.97
C VAL A 130 2.96 2.66 9.47
N SER A 131 2.38 3.84 9.61
CA SER A 131 1.17 4.27 8.92
C SER A 131 1.49 5.48 8.04
N TYR A 132 0.56 5.82 7.16
CA TYR A 132 0.75 6.95 6.25
C TYR A 132 -0.42 7.92 6.36
N LYS A 133 -0.19 9.15 5.91
CA LYS A 133 -1.23 10.16 5.74
C LYS A 133 -1.81 10.04 4.33
N GLU A 134 -2.54 8.97 4.09
CA GLU A 134 -3.10 8.65 2.77
C GLU A 134 -4.08 9.72 2.28
N GLU A 135 -4.70 10.46 3.20
CA GLU A 135 -5.55 11.61 2.88
C GLU A 135 -4.82 12.67 2.08
N GLU A 136 -3.51 12.84 2.30
CA GLU A 136 -2.69 13.80 1.53
C GLU A 136 -2.53 13.36 0.07
N SER A 137 -2.18 12.08 -0.17
CA SER A 137 -2.08 11.53 -1.53
C SER A 137 -3.42 11.49 -2.24
N GLY A 138 -4.48 11.09 -1.54
CA GLY A 138 -5.85 11.14 -2.05
C GLY A 138 -6.25 12.55 -2.46
N TYR A 139 -6.02 13.54 -1.60
CA TYR A 139 -6.29 14.94 -1.86
C TYR A 139 -5.55 15.44 -3.12
N LEU A 140 -4.25 15.18 -3.18
CA LEU A 140 -3.44 15.59 -4.33
C LEU A 140 -3.92 14.96 -5.63
N ALA A 141 -4.32 13.68 -5.63
CA ALA A 141 -4.83 12.97 -6.80
C ALA A 141 -6.19 13.53 -7.26
N GLY A 142 -7.12 13.75 -6.33
CA GLY A 142 -8.42 14.36 -6.62
C GLY A 142 -8.32 15.79 -7.13
N TYR A 143 -7.48 16.60 -6.47
CA TYR A 143 -7.21 17.98 -6.89
C TYR A 143 -6.62 18.02 -8.30
N ALA A 144 -5.61 17.20 -8.56
CA ALA A 144 -4.92 17.13 -9.85
C ALA A 144 -5.87 16.73 -10.99
N ALA A 145 -6.73 15.74 -10.77
CA ALA A 145 -7.70 15.30 -11.76
C ALA A 145 -8.67 16.43 -12.18
N VAL A 146 -9.23 17.17 -11.22
CA VAL A 146 -10.13 18.29 -11.53
C VAL A 146 -9.38 19.45 -12.17
N MET A 147 -8.17 19.76 -11.71
CA MET A 147 -7.33 20.80 -12.33
C MET A 147 -6.92 20.44 -13.76
N ASP A 148 -6.76 19.16 -14.06
CA ASP A 148 -6.49 18.65 -15.41
C ASP A 148 -7.72 18.72 -16.33
N GLY A 149 -8.93 18.92 -15.78
CA GLY A 149 -10.16 19.18 -16.54
C GLY A 149 -11.27 18.15 -16.37
N TYR A 150 -11.06 17.09 -15.58
CA TYR A 150 -12.09 16.07 -15.34
C TYR A 150 -13.17 16.59 -14.38
N THR A 151 -14.44 16.30 -14.70
CA THR A 151 -15.59 16.73 -13.91
C THR A 151 -16.54 15.60 -13.54
N LYS A 152 -16.34 14.41 -14.09
CA LYS A 152 -17.07 13.18 -13.80
C LYS A 152 -16.08 12.12 -13.37
N LEU A 153 -15.89 12.02 -12.07
CA LEU A 153 -14.88 11.15 -11.48
C LEU A 153 -15.51 9.89 -10.87
N GLY A 154 -14.69 8.89 -10.66
CA GLY A 154 -15.06 7.68 -9.93
C GLY A 154 -14.00 7.32 -8.90
N GLY A 155 -14.38 6.53 -7.92
CA GLY A 155 -13.48 5.96 -6.93
C GLY A 155 -13.97 4.61 -6.43
N THR A 156 -13.11 3.60 -6.48
CA THR A 156 -13.37 2.28 -5.92
C THR A 156 -12.25 1.93 -4.94
N PHE A 157 -12.65 1.60 -3.69
CA PHE A 157 -11.75 1.43 -2.56
C PHE A 157 -11.93 0.04 -1.94
N GLY A 158 -10.83 -0.66 -1.69
CA GLY A 158 -10.87 -1.99 -1.08
C GLY A 158 -11.18 -1.97 0.42
N GLY A 159 -11.38 -3.17 0.99
CA GLY A 159 -11.52 -3.34 2.43
C GLY A 159 -12.88 -2.99 3.02
N GLY A 160 -13.93 -2.87 2.18
CA GLY A 160 -15.32 -2.79 2.62
C GLY A 160 -15.66 -1.62 3.54
N GLY A 161 -14.93 -0.50 3.47
CA GLY A 161 -15.16 0.67 4.33
C GLY A 161 -14.59 0.58 5.75
N SER A 162 -13.97 -0.52 6.11
CA SER A 162 -13.34 -0.71 7.43
C SER A 162 -11.80 -0.57 7.42
N ASN A 163 -11.18 -0.52 6.24
CA ASN A 163 -9.74 -0.31 6.11
C ASN A 163 -9.40 1.18 6.26
N ALA A 164 -8.67 1.53 7.32
CA ALA A 164 -8.35 2.92 7.64
C ALA A 164 -7.53 3.63 6.54
N ALA A 165 -6.58 2.94 5.89
CA ALA A 165 -5.78 3.52 4.83
C ALA A 165 -6.63 3.84 3.59
N CYS A 166 -7.47 2.89 3.13
CA CYS A 166 -8.41 3.12 2.03
C CYS A 166 -9.41 4.23 2.35
N ASN A 167 -9.88 4.30 3.60
CA ASN A 167 -10.80 5.35 4.05
C ASN A 167 -10.14 6.74 3.98
N ARG A 168 -8.87 6.87 4.40
CA ARG A 168 -8.11 8.13 4.28
C ARG A 168 -7.86 8.52 2.83
N PHE A 169 -7.45 7.58 1.96
CA PHE A 169 -7.34 7.84 0.52
C PHE A 169 -8.67 8.35 -0.06
N ALA A 170 -9.78 7.67 0.26
CA ALA A 170 -11.11 8.00 -0.24
C ALA A 170 -11.55 9.40 0.20
N TYR A 171 -11.42 9.69 1.48
CA TYR A 171 -11.84 10.98 2.04
C TYR A 171 -10.95 12.12 1.52
N GLY A 172 -9.64 11.93 1.49
CA GLY A 172 -8.72 12.88 0.88
C GLY A 172 -9.05 13.16 -0.57
N TYR A 173 -9.32 12.12 -1.37
CA TYR A 173 -9.68 12.24 -2.78
C TYR A 173 -10.90 13.16 -2.99
N VAL A 174 -11.96 12.94 -2.24
CA VAL A 174 -13.17 13.76 -2.35
C VAL A 174 -12.94 15.20 -1.89
N GLN A 175 -12.16 15.42 -0.83
CA GLN A 175 -11.75 16.75 -0.38
C GLN A 175 -10.92 17.50 -1.46
N GLY A 176 -9.98 16.81 -2.10
CA GLY A 176 -9.17 17.38 -3.18
C GLY A 176 -10.00 17.77 -4.39
N ILE A 177 -10.97 16.93 -4.79
CA ILE A 177 -11.94 17.23 -5.85
C ILE A 177 -12.73 18.50 -5.51
N ALA A 178 -13.28 18.58 -4.30
CA ALA A 178 -14.08 19.73 -3.86
C ALA A 178 -13.24 21.02 -3.84
N ALA A 179 -12.00 20.95 -3.32
CA ALA A 179 -11.10 22.09 -3.28
C ALA A 179 -10.75 22.61 -4.68
N ALA A 180 -10.44 21.72 -5.63
CA ALA A 180 -10.12 22.09 -7.00
C ALA A 180 -11.36 22.63 -7.75
N ALA A 181 -12.53 22.01 -7.57
CA ALA A 181 -13.78 22.50 -8.14
C ALA A 181 -14.08 23.92 -7.68
N LYS A 182 -13.90 24.20 -6.38
CA LYS A 182 -14.03 25.56 -5.83
C LYS A 182 -13.01 26.53 -6.42
N ALA A 183 -11.75 26.11 -6.53
CA ALA A 183 -10.68 26.95 -7.09
C ALA A 183 -10.92 27.33 -8.56
N LYS A 184 -11.52 26.41 -9.34
CA LYS A 184 -11.88 26.65 -10.75
C LYS A 184 -13.24 27.31 -10.94
N GLY A 185 -14.06 27.48 -9.90
CA GLY A 185 -15.42 28.00 -10.03
C GLY A 185 -16.33 27.09 -10.87
N ILE A 186 -16.16 25.76 -10.77
CA ILE A 186 -16.95 24.80 -11.56
C ILE A 186 -18.38 24.78 -11.09
N THR A 187 -19.29 25.05 -12.03
CA THR A 187 -20.75 24.90 -11.89
C THR A 187 -21.29 24.31 -13.18
N PRO A 188 -22.12 23.27 -13.19
CA PRO A 188 -22.60 22.53 -12.00
C PRO A 188 -21.50 21.72 -11.29
N GLU A 189 -21.87 21.12 -10.15
CA GLU A 189 -21.00 20.35 -9.27
C GLU A 189 -20.25 19.22 -9.98
N VAL A 190 -19.05 18.89 -9.49
CA VAL A 190 -18.31 17.70 -9.91
C VAL A 190 -19.03 16.45 -9.42
N LYS A 191 -19.23 15.48 -10.31
CA LYS A 191 -19.90 14.21 -10.01
C LYS A 191 -18.89 13.11 -9.69
N ILE A 192 -19.17 12.33 -8.65
CA ILE A 192 -18.32 11.24 -8.21
C ILE A 192 -19.15 9.97 -8.07
N SER A 193 -18.88 8.93 -8.88
CA SER A 193 -19.38 7.57 -8.67
C SER A 193 -18.46 6.87 -7.65
N PHE A 194 -19.02 6.31 -6.59
CA PHE A 194 -18.22 5.91 -5.44
C PHE A 194 -18.68 4.58 -4.83
N GLN A 195 -17.74 3.69 -4.52
CA GLN A 195 -18.00 2.45 -3.81
C GLN A 195 -16.82 1.96 -2.96
N TYR A 196 -17.14 1.09 -2.00
CA TYR A 196 -16.18 0.20 -1.35
C TYR A 196 -16.36 -1.23 -1.83
N GLY A 197 -15.30 -1.84 -2.39
CA GLY A 197 -15.23 -3.26 -2.67
C GLY A 197 -14.95 -4.06 -1.39
N ALA A 198 -15.58 -5.22 -1.23
CA ALA A 198 -15.40 -6.07 -0.05
C ALA A 198 -13.98 -6.65 0.06
N SER A 199 -13.24 -6.75 -1.04
CA SER A 199 -11.89 -7.31 -1.09
C SER A 199 -10.91 -6.37 -1.79
N PHE A 200 -9.64 -6.79 -1.84
CA PHE A 200 -8.58 -6.11 -2.61
C PHE A 200 -8.29 -6.81 -3.94
N SER A 201 -9.15 -7.77 -4.32
CA SER A 201 -8.97 -8.60 -5.51
C SER A 201 -9.73 -8.07 -6.70
N SER A 202 -9.22 -8.36 -7.90
CA SER A 202 -9.97 -8.17 -9.15
C SER A 202 -11.15 -9.14 -9.22
N SER A 203 -12.27 -8.69 -9.81
CA SER A 203 -13.41 -9.56 -10.09
C SER A 203 -14.18 -9.11 -11.34
N PRO A 204 -14.93 -10.01 -11.98
CA PRO A 204 -15.81 -9.67 -13.09
C PRO A 204 -16.92 -8.68 -12.69
N GLU A 205 -17.41 -8.76 -11.45
CA GLU A 205 -18.45 -7.86 -10.91
C GLU A 205 -17.92 -6.43 -10.84
N LEU A 206 -16.71 -6.24 -10.27
CA LEU A 206 -16.04 -4.94 -10.21
C LEU A 206 -15.79 -4.40 -11.63
N GLN A 207 -15.29 -5.22 -12.56
CA GLN A 207 -15.10 -4.81 -13.96
C GLN A 207 -16.41 -4.32 -14.56
N THR A 208 -17.50 -5.09 -14.40
CA THR A 208 -18.83 -4.74 -14.96
C THR A 208 -19.34 -3.43 -14.39
N GLN A 209 -19.21 -3.21 -13.10
CA GLN A 209 -19.62 -1.99 -12.43
C GLN A 209 -18.84 -0.78 -12.96
N ILE A 210 -17.52 -0.88 -13.02
CA ILE A 210 -16.67 0.22 -13.52
C ILE A 210 -16.92 0.49 -15.01
N ALA A 211 -17.15 -0.55 -15.83
CA ALA A 211 -17.55 -0.38 -17.23
C ALA A 211 -18.88 0.39 -17.33
N GLY A 212 -19.83 0.09 -16.44
CA GLY A 212 -21.08 0.85 -16.32
C GLY A 212 -20.86 2.33 -15.99
N TRP A 213 -19.93 2.64 -15.10
CA TRP A 213 -19.57 4.03 -14.77
C TRP A 213 -18.99 4.77 -15.99
N TYR A 214 -18.03 4.16 -16.70
CA TYR A 214 -17.49 4.75 -17.93
C TYR A 214 -18.56 4.94 -19.00
N ALA A 215 -19.46 3.97 -19.19
CA ALA A 215 -20.58 4.08 -20.12
C ALA A 215 -21.56 5.22 -19.74
N ALA A 216 -21.74 5.49 -18.44
CA ALA A 216 -22.52 6.60 -17.93
C ALA A 216 -21.78 7.96 -18.00
N GLY A 217 -20.53 7.96 -18.48
CA GLY A 217 -19.72 9.13 -18.74
C GLY A 217 -18.73 9.51 -17.65
N THR A 218 -18.42 8.62 -16.69
CA THR A 218 -17.26 8.79 -15.81
C THR A 218 -16.00 8.85 -16.67
N GLU A 219 -15.12 9.81 -16.39
CA GLU A 219 -13.94 10.11 -17.21
C GLU A 219 -12.69 9.47 -16.62
N VAL A 220 -12.57 9.47 -15.29
CA VAL A 220 -11.42 8.91 -14.57
C VAL A 220 -11.87 8.19 -13.31
N VAL A 221 -11.29 7.01 -13.02
CA VAL A 221 -11.60 6.20 -11.83
C VAL A 221 -10.33 6.02 -10.99
N PHE A 222 -10.41 6.38 -9.71
CA PHE A 222 -9.38 6.04 -8.73
C PHE A 222 -9.56 4.59 -8.29
N SER A 223 -8.55 3.77 -8.55
CA SER A 223 -8.48 2.36 -8.17
C SER A 223 -7.60 2.21 -6.93
N CYS A 224 -8.23 2.06 -5.76
CA CYS A 224 -7.52 2.01 -4.48
C CYS A 224 -7.66 0.63 -3.82
N GLY A 225 -6.74 -0.28 -4.15
CA GLY A 225 -6.67 -1.57 -3.46
C GLY A 225 -6.11 -2.72 -4.30
N GLY A 226 -4.87 -3.10 -4.08
CA GLY A 226 -4.25 -4.33 -4.59
C GLY A 226 -4.56 -4.63 -6.06
N SER A 227 -4.97 -5.86 -6.35
CA SER A 227 -5.25 -6.29 -7.72
C SER A 227 -6.59 -5.80 -8.30
N MET A 228 -7.39 -5.00 -7.57
CA MET A 228 -8.59 -4.33 -8.10
C MET A 228 -8.27 -3.52 -9.35
N LEU A 229 -7.06 -3.00 -9.47
CA LEU A 229 -6.57 -2.29 -10.65
C LEU A 229 -6.80 -3.09 -11.95
N GLN A 230 -6.68 -4.41 -11.92
CA GLN A 230 -6.86 -5.23 -13.13
C GLN A 230 -8.30 -5.15 -13.65
N SER A 231 -9.32 -5.15 -12.77
CA SER A 231 -10.73 -4.94 -13.14
C SER A 231 -10.95 -3.54 -13.71
N VAL A 232 -10.38 -2.51 -13.08
CA VAL A 232 -10.50 -1.12 -13.56
C VAL A 232 -9.79 -0.93 -14.91
N LYS A 233 -8.62 -1.54 -15.11
CA LYS A 233 -7.90 -1.54 -16.40
C LYS A 233 -8.73 -2.21 -17.50
N ALA A 234 -9.31 -3.36 -17.21
CA ALA A 234 -10.15 -4.08 -18.16
C ALA A 234 -11.37 -3.24 -18.57
N ALA A 235 -12.10 -2.67 -17.60
CA ALA A 235 -13.21 -1.78 -17.87
C ALA A 235 -12.81 -0.52 -18.65
N ALA A 236 -11.67 0.10 -18.31
CA ALA A 236 -11.18 1.25 -19.04
C ALA A 236 -10.80 0.92 -20.49
N ALA A 237 -10.33 -0.30 -20.76
CA ALA A 237 -9.98 -0.74 -22.12
C ALA A 237 -11.20 -0.87 -23.05
N GLU A 238 -12.40 -1.06 -22.50
CA GLU A 238 -13.67 -1.14 -23.24
C GLU A 238 -14.17 0.23 -23.72
N THR A 239 -13.56 1.32 -23.28
CA THR A 239 -13.96 2.69 -23.63
C THR A 239 -12.83 3.45 -24.34
N ALA A 240 -13.18 4.42 -25.17
CA ALA A 240 -12.20 5.22 -25.91
C ALA A 240 -11.35 6.09 -24.94
N ASN A 241 -11.96 6.67 -23.90
CA ASN A 241 -11.38 7.77 -23.12
C ASN A 241 -11.26 7.52 -21.63
N GLY A 242 -11.61 6.32 -21.13
CA GLY A 242 -11.52 6.02 -19.70
C GLY A 242 -10.10 6.14 -19.16
N LYS A 243 -9.94 6.91 -18.10
CA LYS A 243 -8.67 7.14 -17.41
C LYS A 243 -8.70 6.55 -16.01
N ILE A 244 -7.52 6.34 -15.45
CA ILE A 244 -7.32 5.69 -14.16
C ILE A 244 -6.38 6.53 -13.31
N ILE A 245 -6.66 6.60 -12.01
CA ILE A 245 -5.70 6.98 -10.99
C ILE A 245 -5.30 5.70 -10.25
N GLY A 246 -4.00 5.43 -10.17
CA GLY A 246 -3.43 4.30 -9.43
C GLY A 246 -3.20 4.61 -7.95
N VAL A 247 -2.67 3.63 -7.21
CA VAL A 247 -2.45 3.72 -5.77
C VAL A 247 -1.12 3.11 -5.34
N ASP A 248 -0.64 3.49 -4.17
CA ASP A 248 0.51 2.99 -3.41
C ASP A 248 1.87 3.24 -4.06
N VAL A 249 2.05 2.87 -5.32
CA VAL A 249 3.26 3.08 -6.11
C VAL A 249 2.93 3.77 -7.44
N ASP A 250 3.95 4.19 -8.18
CA ASP A 250 3.74 4.66 -9.54
C ASP A 250 3.32 3.49 -10.46
N GLN A 251 2.04 3.39 -10.73
CA GLN A 251 1.45 2.34 -11.57
C GLN A 251 1.40 2.71 -13.06
N SER A 252 2.07 3.78 -13.48
CA SER A 252 2.04 4.24 -14.89
C SER A 252 2.50 3.18 -15.90
N ALA A 253 3.38 2.26 -15.49
CA ALA A 253 3.83 1.15 -16.33
C ALA A 253 2.74 0.09 -16.59
N GLU A 254 1.71 0.03 -15.74
CA GLU A 254 0.63 -0.95 -15.84
C GLU A 254 -0.35 -0.65 -16.99
N SER A 255 -0.51 0.63 -17.35
CA SER A 255 -1.38 1.04 -18.46
C SER A 255 -1.13 2.50 -18.85
N ASP A 256 -1.23 2.80 -20.15
CA ASP A 256 -1.21 4.18 -20.67
C ASP A 256 -2.47 4.98 -20.28
N ARG A 257 -3.48 4.32 -19.73
CA ARG A 257 -4.69 4.96 -19.20
C ARG A 257 -4.52 5.52 -17.79
N ILE A 258 -3.45 5.13 -17.09
CA ILE A 258 -3.11 5.66 -15.77
C ILE A 258 -2.47 7.03 -15.95
N ILE A 259 -3.18 8.06 -15.48
CA ILE A 259 -2.75 9.47 -15.60
C ILE A 259 -1.85 9.91 -14.46
N THR A 260 -2.02 9.32 -13.29
CA THR A 260 -1.20 9.48 -12.09
C THR A 260 -1.50 8.37 -11.08
N SER A 261 -0.78 8.35 -9.95
CA SER A 261 -1.04 7.44 -8.83
C SER A 261 -0.95 8.21 -7.51
N ALA A 262 -1.84 7.90 -6.56
CA ALA A 262 -1.73 8.38 -5.19
C ALA A 262 -0.74 7.50 -4.43
N VAL A 263 0.51 7.96 -4.25
CA VAL A 263 1.60 7.10 -3.78
C VAL A 263 1.84 7.17 -2.28
N LYS A 264 2.34 6.05 -1.74
CA LYS A 264 2.96 5.92 -0.41
C LYS A 264 4.44 5.58 -0.55
N GLY A 265 5.27 6.08 0.32
CA GLY A 265 6.71 5.82 0.35
C GLY A 265 7.10 4.44 0.89
N LEU A 266 6.43 3.37 0.42
CA LEU A 266 6.58 2.00 0.94
C LEU A 266 8.04 1.54 0.93
N ALA A 267 8.69 1.57 -0.22
CA ALA A 267 10.07 1.12 -0.34
C ALA A 267 11.04 1.97 0.49
N ALA A 268 10.87 3.30 0.48
CA ALA A 268 11.74 4.21 1.21
C ALA A 268 11.61 4.05 2.74
N SER A 269 10.38 3.87 3.26
CA SER A 269 10.16 3.65 4.69
C SER A 269 10.73 2.32 5.17
N VAL A 270 10.56 1.24 4.39
CA VAL A 270 11.17 -0.07 4.72
C VAL A 270 12.68 0.04 4.75
N GLN A 271 13.32 0.65 3.74
CA GLN A 271 14.78 0.83 3.69
C GLN A 271 15.28 1.66 4.87
N LYS A 272 14.59 2.75 5.22
CA LYS A 272 14.93 3.59 6.37
C LYS A 272 14.88 2.81 7.68
N ILE A 273 13.82 2.04 7.92
CA ILE A 273 13.65 1.26 9.16
C ILE A 273 14.70 0.16 9.24
N LEU A 274 14.95 -0.56 8.14
CA LEU A 274 16.03 -1.55 8.09
C LEU A 274 17.38 -0.89 8.35
N GLY A 275 17.66 0.29 7.80
CA GLY A 275 18.87 1.05 8.09
C GLY A 275 19.00 1.39 9.57
N GLU A 276 17.96 1.91 10.19
CA GLU A 276 17.97 2.22 11.64
C GLU A 276 18.15 0.96 12.51
N LEU A 277 17.55 -0.17 12.12
CA LEU A 277 17.72 -1.45 12.78
C LEU A 277 19.18 -1.92 12.73
N TYR A 278 19.77 -1.98 11.53
CA TYR A 278 21.14 -2.46 11.34
C TYR A 278 22.22 -1.47 11.85
N ASP A 279 21.86 -0.20 12.02
CA ASP A 279 22.64 0.80 12.76
C ASP A 279 22.57 0.64 14.30
N GLY A 280 21.85 -0.36 14.80
CA GLY A 280 21.70 -0.61 16.24
C GLY A 280 20.78 0.38 16.96
N LYS A 281 19.87 1.04 16.22
CA LYS A 281 18.97 2.08 16.78
C LYS A 281 17.60 1.53 17.18
N TRP A 282 17.41 0.21 17.21
CA TRP A 282 16.10 -0.40 17.50
C TRP A 282 15.51 0.11 18.82
N ASP A 283 16.21 -0.10 19.93
CA ASP A 283 15.72 0.21 21.27
C ASP A 283 15.51 1.72 21.51
N THR A 284 16.18 2.56 20.73
CA THR A 284 16.11 4.03 20.92
C THR A 284 15.12 4.71 19.98
N LYS A 285 14.70 4.06 18.87
CA LYS A 285 13.89 4.70 17.84
C LYS A 285 12.71 3.87 17.34
N LEU A 286 12.79 2.55 17.42
CA LEU A 286 11.87 1.67 16.71
C LEU A 286 11.02 0.82 17.65
N ALA A 287 11.56 0.39 18.79
CA ALA A 287 10.86 -0.49 19.73
C ALA A 287 9.52 0.08 20.16
N ASP A 288 8.44 -0.64 19.86
CA ASP A 288 7.05 -0.27 20.13
C ASP A 288 6.65 1.15 19.64
N GLN A 289 7.23 1.59 18.53
CA GLN A 289 6.89 2.88 17.92
C GLN A 289 5.96 2.69 16.72
N CYS A 290 5.17 3.72 16.44
CA CYS A 290 4.43 3.86 15.19
C CYS A 290 4.73 5.22 14.57
N SER A 291 5.32 5.21 13.37
CA SER A 291 5.55 6.42 12.57
C SER A 291 4.37 6.65 11.65
N ASN A 292 3.78 7.85 11.67
CA ASN A 292 2.74 8.27 10.73
C ASN A 292 3.35 9.23 9.71
N LEU A 293 3.70 8.71 8.52
CA LEU A 293 4.49 9.40 7.51
C LEU A 293 3.60 10.09 6.46
N GLY A 294 3.94 11.33 6.14
CA GLY A 294 3.19 12.15 5.20
C GLY A 294 4.06 12.89 4.18
N ALA A 295 3.50 13.91 3.57
CA ALA A 295 4.20 14.79 2.62
C ALA A 295 5.43 15.45 3.24
N ALA A 296 5.39 15.80 4.53
CA ALA A 296 6.51 16.35 5.27
C ALA A 296 7.74 15.42 5.30
N ASP A 297 7.48 14.10 5.21
CA ASP A 297 8.48 13.04 5.18
C ASP A 297 8.80 12.56 3.76
N ASP A 298 8.26 13.20 2.73
CA ASP A 298 8.27 12.76 1.33
C ASP A 298 7.68 11.34 1.13
N ALA A 299 6.75 10.94 2.03
CA ALA A 299 6.16 9.62 2.05
C ALA A 299 4.75 9.55 1.42
N THR A 300 4.16 10.67 1.05
CA THR A 300 2.90 10.77 0.31
C THR A 300 3.04 11.75 -0.83
N GLY A 301 2.26 11.58 -1.91
CA GLY A 301 2.32 12.48 -3.07
C GLY A 301 1.85 11.84 -4.38
N LEU A 302 2.26 12.44 -5.49
CA LEU A 302 2.06 11.93 -6.85
C LEU A 302 3.42 11.72 -7.53
N PRO A 303 3.56 10.72 -8.43
CA PRO A 303 4.81 10.50 -9.16
C PRO A 303 5.09 11.64 -10.15
N THR A 304 6.29 12.22 -10.09
CA THR A 304 6.69 13.33 -10.95
C THR A 304 7.58 12.90 -12.12
N ALA A 305 8.15 11.70 -12.06
CA ALA A 305 9.00 11.17 -13.13
C ALA A 305 8.19 10.72 -14.37
N THR A 306 6.94 10.29 -14.16
CA THR A 306 6.03 9.77 -15.17
C THR A 306 4.79 10.66 -15.36
N TRP A 307 4.96 11.95 -15.31
CA TRP A 307 3.86 12.93 -15.37
C TRP A 307 3.06 12.82 -16.66
N ARG A 308 1.75 12.59 -16.57
CA ARG A 308 0.84 12.40 -17.73
C ARG A 308 -0.35 13.35 -17.75
N LEU A 309 -0.52 14.19 -16.72
CA LEU A 309 -1.55 15.23 -16.71
C LEU A 309 -1.21 16.30 -17.76
N GLN A 310 -2.25 16.81 -18.44
CA GLN A 310 -2.09 17.66 -19.62
C GLN A 310 -2.23 19.16 -19.31
N ASN A 311 -3.19 19.50 -18.45
CA ASN A 311 -3.52 20.88 -18.10
C ASN A 311 -3.02 21.29 -16.73
N PHE A 312 -2.93 20.34 -15.79
CA PHE A 312 -2.31 20.53 -14.49
C PHE A 312 -0.84 20.19 -14.60
N THR A 313 0.01 21.25 -14.63
CA THR A 313 1.44 21.06 -14.89
C THR A 313 2.18 20.50 -13.67
N LYS A 314 3.34 19.89 -13.89
CA LYS A 314 4.21 19.45 -12.81
C LYS A 314 4.58 20.60 -11.87
N ALA A 315 4.81 21.82 -12.40
CA ALA A 315 5.12 22.99 -11.58
C ALA A 315 3.92 23.40 -10.68
N ASP A 316 2.69 23.31 -11.20
CA ASP A 316 1.49 23.57 -10.39
C ASP A 316 1.36 22.56 -9.27
N TYR A 317 1.64 21.27 -9.56
CA TYR A 317 1.66 20.22 -8.56
C TYR A 317 2.74 20.48 -7.50
N GLU A 318 3.97 20.78 -7.90
CA GLU A 318 5.07 21.05 -6.97
C GLU A 318 4.76 22.23 -6.03
N ALA A 319 4.09 23.27 -6.56
CA ALA A 319 3.63 24.41 -5.76
C ALA A 319 2.52 24.03 -4.76
N LEU A 320 1.57 23.16 -5.16
CA LEU A 320 0.55 22.62 -4.26
C LEU A 320 1.18 21.69 -3.21
N PHE A 321 2.05 20.78 -3.65
CA PHE A 321 2.71 19.82 -2.79
C PHE A 321 3.54 20.50 -1.69
N ALA A 322 4.26 21.57 -2.05
CA ALA A 322 4.99 22.38 -1.08
C ALA A 322 4.07 22.94 0.03
N LYS A 323 2.84 23.36 -0.32
CA LYS A 323 1.86 23.84 0.66
C LYS A 323 1.34 22.71 1.56
N VAL A 324 1.07 21.52 0.98
CA VAL A 324 0.68 20.33 1.75
C VAL A 324 1.80 19.94 2.70
N LYS A 325 3.03 19.87 2.21
CA LYS A 325 4.24 19.56 2.98
C LYS A 325 4.46 20.53 4.15
N ALA A 326 4.13 21.80 3.96
CA ALA A 326 4.22 22.84 4.98
C ALA A 326 3.00 22.91 5.91
N GLY A 327 2.01 22.01 5.77
CA GLY A 327 0.77 22.01 6.55
C GLY A 327 -0.16 23.22 6.29
N GLN A 328 0.02 23.89 5.14
CA GLN A 328 -0.77 25.07 4.77
C GLN A 328 -2.11 24.71 4.08
N VAL A 329 -2.31 23.46 3.75
CA VAL A 329 -3.56 22.92 3.23
C VAL A 329 -4.20 22.09 4.33
N ALA A 330 -5.38 22.50 4.77
CA ALA A 330 -6.14 21.70 5.74
C ALA A 330 -6.75 20.50 5.02
N ILE A 331 -6.31 19.31 5.37
CA ILE A 331 -6.85 18.03 4.87
C ILE A 331 -7.29 17.25 6.10
N ASP A 332 -8.59 16.96 6.18
CA ASP A 332 -9.15 16.20 7.28
C ASP A 332 -8.87 14.71 7.10
N SER A 333 -8.31 14.09 8.13
CA SER A 333 -8.00 12.65 8.19
C SER A 333 -9.01 11.85 9.00
N GLN A 334 -10.01 12.52 9.60
CA GLN A 334 -10.98 11.88 10.48
C GLN A 334 -12.03 11.13 9.67
N THR A 335 -11.95 9.81 9.68
CA THR A 335 -12.90 8.93 9.00
C THR A 335 -13.80 8.24 10.01
N ALA A 336 -15.02 7.89 9.60
CA ALA A 336 -15.87 7.01 10.40
C ALA A 336 -15.25 5.60 10.52
N ALA A 337 -15.62 4.86 11.56
CA ALA A 337 -15.17 3.49 11.74
C ALA A 337 -15.63 2.56 10.60
N ASP A 338 -16.81 2.85 10.05
CA ASP A 338 -17.33 2.23 8.83
C ASP A 338 -17.69 3.34 7.84
N MET A 339 -16.94 3.39 6.76
CA MET A 339 -17.19 4.32 5.64
C MET A 339 -18.10 3.73 4.56
N ASN A 340 -18.50 2.46 4.66
CA ASN A 340 -19.39 1.80 3.71
C ASN A 340 -20.87 2.08 4.01
N ALA A 341 -21.20 3.34 4.27
CA ALA A 341 -22.56 3.77 4.57
C ALA A 341 -22.91 5.02 3.77
N ALA A 342 -24.01 4.97 3.03
CA ALA A 342 -24.45 6.09 2.20
C ALA A 342 -24.68 7.39 3.01
N SER A 343 -25.11 7.29 4.27
CA SER A 343 -25.30 8.43 5.16
C SER A 343 -23.99 9.17 5.44
N VAL A 344 -22.88 8.46 5.63
CA VAL A 344 -21.56 9.09 5.84
C VAL A 344 -21.17 9.93 4.63
N TRP A 345 -21.35 9.40 3.43
CA TRP A 345 -21.03 10.13 2.20
C TRP A 345 -22.01 11.27 1.90
N ALA A 346 -23.27 11.15 2.32
CA ALA A 346 -24.23 12.25 2.26
C ALA A 346 -23.83 13.41 3.18
N ASP A 347 -23.36 13.12 4.40
CA ASP A 347 -22.87 14.13 5.33
C ASP A 347 -21.59 14.81 4.81
N ILE A 348 -20.64 14.03 4.27
CA ILE A 348 -19.42 14.56 3.63
C ILE A 348 -19.79 15.46 2.45
N GLN A 349 -20.69 15.03 1.58
CA GLN A 349 -21.18 15.84 0.46
C GLN A 349 -21.78 17.16 0.94
N ALA A 350 -22.63 17.12 1.96
CA ALA A 350 -23.26 18.31 2.51
C ALA A 350 -22.22 19.28 3.11
N ALA A 351 -21.19 18.77 3.78
CA ALA A 351 -20.10 19.57 4.34
C ALA A 351 -19.24 20.24 3.26
N LEU A 352 -18.97 19.55 2.16
CA LEU A 352 -18.17 20.07 1.04
C LEU A 352 -18.93 21.02 0.13
N GLY A 353 -20.21 20.76 -0.12
CA GLY A 353 -21.19 21.67 -0.74
C GLY A 353 -21.04 21.91 -2.24
N ASN A 354 -20.05 21.32 -2.92
CA ASN A 354 -19.78 21.55 -4.36
C ASN A 354 -19.38 20.29 -5.12
N VAL A 355 -19.71 19.13 -4.59
CA VAL A 355 -19.59 17.82 -5.22
C VAL A 355 -20.88 17.05 -5.05
N THR A 356 -21.19 16.17 -6.01
CA THR A 356 -22.28 15.22 -5.93
C THR A 356 -21.70 13.81 -5.89
N ILE A 357 -21.91 13.10 -4.78
CA ILE A 357 -21.41 11.74 -4.57
C ILE A 357 -22.56 10.76 -4.79
N LYS A 358 -22.41 9.88 -5.79
CA LYS A 358 -23.29 8.73 -5.99
C LYS A 358 -22.61 7.53 -5.35
N PHE A 359 -23.01 7.21 -4.15
CA PHE A 359 -22.54 6.03 -3.42
C PHE A 359 -23.33 4.80 -3.86
N GLU A 360 -22.64 3.71 -4.24
CA GLU A 360 -23.23 2.48 -4.80
C GLU A 360 -22.88 1.23 -3.96
#